data_cedcc52887afc82d292875fe6d6cc9c3
#
_entry.id   cedcc52887afc82d292875fe6d6cc9c3
#
_cell.length_a   1.000
_cell.length_b   1.000
_cell.length_c   1.000
_cell.angle_alpha   90.00
_cell.angle_beta   90.00
_cell.angle_gamma   90.00
#
_symmetry.space_group_name_H-M   'P 1'
#
loop_
_entity.id
_entity.type
_entity.pdbx_description
1 polymer ?
#
loop_
_entity_poly.entity_id
_entity_poly.type
_entity_poly.pdbx_seq_one_letter_code
_entity_poly.pdbx_strand_id
1 'polypeptide(L)'
;MREWYKSIYLSPHLDDAALSCGGRIALETAVSHPVLIVTPMAGEPAPDLPLAAFAQELHQRWALPQDAVRARRAEDAAACHILGADYLHWDIPDCVYRTDPATGKACYPTWESVITTRHPADDAVVDQLSVQLRQLPPADEIVVPLTAGNHVDHRLVRQAAERVFAPTQLVYYEDYPYAAEPGALTAVLSPTLQPTQLALTETAVCAKIDAIWAYASQRSTFFDSRTGLEK
;
A
#
# COMPACT_ATOMS: atom_id res chain seq x y z
N MET A 1 -6.02 -16.04 10.17
CA MET A 1 -5.74 -16.21 8.72
C MET A 1 -6.32 -17.54 8.25
N ARG A 2 -6.74 -17.63 7.00
CA ARG A 2 -7.25 -18.86 6.37
C ARG A 2 -6.07 -19.72 5.89
N GLU A 3 -6.34 -20.98 5.57
CA GLU A 3 -5.33 -21.90 5.02
C GLU A 3 -4.96 -21.60 3.55
N TRP A 4 -5.82 -20.85 2.85
CA TRP A 4 -5.66 -20.46 1.44
C TRP A 4 -6.47 -19.20 1.14
N TYR A 5 -6.01 -18.42 0.16
CA TYR A 5 -6.68 -17.24 -0.36
C TYR A 5 -6.80 -17.29 -1.89
N LYS A 6 -7.87 -16.68 -2.44
CA LYS A 6 -7.99 -16.46 -3.88
C LYS A 6 -6.97 -15.42 -4.33
N SER A 7 -6.89 -14.32 -3.59
CA SER A 7 -5.98 -13.23 -3.88
C SER A 7 -5.37 -12.66 -2.59
N ILE A 8 -4.06 -12.38 -2.62
CA ILE A 8 -3.37 -11.61 -1.60
C ILE A 8 -2.93 -10.29 -2.22
N TYR A 9 -3.42 -9.19 -1.67
CA TYR A 9 -3.07 -7.83 -2.08
C TYR A 9 -1.94 -7.30 -1.21
N LEU A 10 -0.81 -6.93 -1.81
CA LEU A 10 0.27 -6.25 -1.11
C LEU A 10 0.03 -4.74 -1.20
N SER A 11 -0.39 -4.14 -0.09
CA SER A 11 -0.65 -2.72 0.11
C SER A 11 0.59 -2.11 0.76
N PRO A 12 1.50 -1.44 0.06
CA PRO A 12 2.69 -0.87 0.69
C PRO A 12 2.37 -0.10 1.97
N HIS A 13 1.37 0.78 1.93
CA HIS A 13 0.89 1.57 3.07
C HIS A 13 -0.57 1.26 3.42
N LEU A 14 -0.99 1.83 4.53
CA LEU A 14 -2.34 1.75 5.08
C LEU A 14 -3.29 2.67 4.27
N ASP A 15 -3.73 2.19 3.08
CA ASP A 15 -4.72 2.80 2.14
C ASP A 15 -4.55 2.35 0.69
N ASP A 16 -3.35 1.97 0.22
CA ASP A 16 -3.06 1.71 -1.20
C ASP A 16 -4.00 0.68 -1.84
N ALA A 17 -4.27 -0.43 -1.14
CA ALA A 17 -5.14 -1.48 -1.68
C ALA A 17 -6.59 -0.99 -1.84
N ALA A 18 -7.10 -0.21 -0.90
CA ALA A 18 -8.46 0.35 -0.99
C ALA A 18 -8.55 1.38 -2.11
N LEU A 19 -7.56 2.28 -2.20
CA LEU A 19 -7.48 3.31 -3.23
C LEU A 19 -7.38 2.72 -4.64
N SER A 20 -6.48 1.76 -4.83
CA SER A 20 -6.18 1.20 -6.15
C SER A 20 -7.09 0.03 -6.52
N CYS A 21 -7.36 -0.87 -5.58
CA CYS A 21 -7.98 -2.18 -5.82
C CYS A 21 -9.34 -2.38 -5.15
N GLY A 22 -9.86 -1.44 -4.35
CA GLY A 22 -11.06 -1.62 -3.53
C GLY A 22 -12.27 -2.16 -4.30
N GLY A 23 -12.49 -1.70 -5.54
CA GLY A 23 -13.56 -2.22 -6.38
C GLY A 23 -13.37 -3.68 -6.80
N ARG A 24 -12.14 -4.11 -7.15
CA ARG A 24 -11.82 -5.49 -7.47
C ARG A 24 -11.97 -6.38 -6.25
N ILE A 25 -11.46 -5.96 -5.10
CA ILE A 25 -11.60 -6.67 -3.83
C ILE A 25 -13.08 -6.89 -3.48
N ALA A 26 -13.91 -5.85 -3.62
CA ALA A 26 -15.35 -5.95 -3.38
C ALA A 26 -16.05 -6.94 -4.32
N LEU A 27 -15.65 -7.02 -5.59
CA LEU A 27 -16.18 -8.03 -6.53
C LEU A 27 -15.78 -9.44 -6.11
N GLU A 28 -14.53 -9.66 -5.72
CA GLU A 28 -14.04 -10.99 -5.30
C GLU A 28 -14.75 -11.46 -4.03
N THR A 29 -14.86 -10.61 -3.02
CA THR A 29 -15.49 -10.95 -1.74
C THR A 29 -17.01 -11.14 -1.87
N ALA A 30 -17.68 -10.40 -2.78
CA ALA A 30 -19.11 -10.57 -3.06
C ALA A 30 -19.46 -11.98 -3.55
N VAL A 31 -18.51 -12.66 -4.21
CA VAL A 31 -18.68 -14.07 -4.63
C VAL A 31 -18.01 -15.07 -3.68
N SER A 32 -17.74 -14.61 -2.44
CA SER A 32 -17.15 -15.42 -1.36
C SER A 32 -15.73 -15.93 -1.66
N HIS A 33 -14.99 -15.28 -2.55
CA HIS A 33 -13.57 -15.54 -2.70
C HIS A 33 -12.83 -14.97 -1.48
N PRO A 34 -11.99 -15.77 -0.81
CA PRO A 34 -11.21 -15.28 0.33
C PRO A 34 -10.09 -14.36 -0.16
N VAL A 35 -10.07 -13.15 0.36
CA VAL A 35 -9.08 -12.10 0.05
C VAL A 35 -8.32 -11.74 1.32
N LEU A 36 -7.00 -11.57 1.21
CA LEU A 36 -6.14 -11.04 2.26
C LEU A 36 -5.48 -9.75 1.76
N ILE A 37 -5.54 -8.70 2.57
CA ILE A 37 -4.76 -7.49 2.37
C ILE A 37 -3.59 -7.53 3.34
N VAL A 38 -2.36 -7.44 2.84
CA VAL A 38 -1.14 -7.39 3.64
C VAL A 38 -0.53 -6.00 3.50
N THR A 39 -0.41 -5.28 4.62
CA THR A 39 0.22 -3.95 4.64
C THR A 39 1.58 -4.04 5.34
N PRO A 40 2.69 -4.08 4.57
CA PRO A 40 4.02 -4.23 5.14
C PRO A 40 4.50 -3.01 5.92
N MET A 41 4.32 -1.80 5.38
CA MET A 41 4.86 -0.57 5.97
C MET A 41 3.86 0.05 6.97
N ALA A 42 3.46 -0.77 7.95
CA ALA A 42 2.53 -0.39 9.01
C ALA A 42 3.20 -0.34 10.39
N GLY A 43 4.55 -0.32 10.44
CA GLY A 43 5.33 -0.29 11.68
C GLY A 43 5.39 1.10 12.29
N GLU A 44 5.44 1.12 13.63
CA GLU A 44 5.66 2.35 14.40
C GLU A 44 7.07 2.89 14.18
N PRO A 45 7.28 4.22 14.25
CA PRO A 45 8.63 4.78 14.32
C PRO A 45 9.36 4.28 15.56
N ALA A 46 10.70 4.24 15.51
CA ALA A 46 11.52 3.86 16.66
C ALA A 46 11.23 4.80 17.85
N PRO A 47 10.89 4.26 19.04
CA PRO A 47 10.40 5.07 20.16
C PRO A 47 11.45 6.04 20.72
N ASP A 48 12.73 5.70 20.56
CA ASP A 48 13.86 6.46 21.12
C ASP A 48 14.44 7.49 20.15
N LEU A 49 13.90 7.59 18.94
CA LEU A 49 14.38 8.54 17.94
C LEU A 49 13.34 9.63 17.67
N PRO A 50 13.77 10.90 17.63
CA PRO A 50 12.85 11.97 17.23
C PRO A 50 12.44 11.78 15.77
N LEU A 51 11.18 12.05 15.48
CA LEU A 51 10.68 12.06 14.11
C LEU A 51 11.44 13.10 13.27
N ALA A 52 11.83 12.71 12.05
CA ALA A 52 12.36 13.64 11.08
C ALA A 52 11.33 14.73 10.73
N ALA A 53 11.80 15.91 10.31
CA ALA A 53 10.94 17.04 10.01
C ALA A 53 9.85 16.69 8.98
N PHE A 54 10.18 15.92 7.97
CA PHE A 54 9.23 15.48 6.96
C PHE A 54 8.13 14.55 7.55
N ALA A 55 8.50 13.62 8.43
CA ALA A 55 7.53 12.77 9.13
C ALA A 55 6.61 13.60 10.04
N GLN A 56 7.16 14.63 10.73
CA GLN A 56 6.35 15.56 11.55
C GLN A 56 5.37 16.37 10.70
N GLU A 57 5.78 16.84 9.52
CA GLU A 57 4.91 17.53 8.57
C GLU A 57 3.73 16.64 8.12
N LEU A 58 4.00 15.37 7.83
CA LEU A 58 2.97 14.39 7.45
C LEU A 58 1.98 14.15 8.62
N HIS A 59 2.48 13.97 9.84
CA HIS A 59 1.62 13.82 11.02
C HIS A 59 0.70 15.04 11.24
N GLN A 60 1.21 16.25 10.99
CA GLN A 60 0.40 17.47 11.05
C GLN A 60 -0.67 17.48 9.94
N ARG A 61 -0.30 17.11 8.71
CA ARG A 61 -1.23 17.02 7.59
C ARG A 61 -2.35 16.01 7.84
N TRP A 62 -2.03 14.88 8.46
CA TRP A 62 -3.00 13.85 8.84
C TRP A 62 -3.83 14.22 10.07
N ALA A 63 -3.54 15.34 10.72
CA ALA A 63 -4.11 15.73 12.02
C ALA A 63 -3.92 14.67 13.12
N LEU A 64 -2.84 13.89 13.04
CA LEU A 64 -2.47 12.81 13.95
C LEU A 64 -1.07 13.08 14.53
N PRO A 65 -0.90 14.04 15.43
CA PRO A 65 0.41 14.40 15.98
C PRO A 65 1.01 13.31 16.88
N GLN A 66 0.17 12.42 17.40
CA GLN A 66 0.56 11.27 18.22
C GLN A 66 -0.18 10.03 17.75
N ASP A 67 0.41 8.86 17.96
CA ASP A 67 -0.21 7.56 17.62
C ASP A 67 -0.69 7.44 16.15
N ALA A 68 -0.04 8.14 15.22
CA ALA A 68 -0.46 8.22 13.82
C ALA A 68 -0.59 6.82 13.18
N VAL A 69 0.39 5.94 13.41
CA VAL A 69 0.38 4.59 12.83
C VAL A 69 -0.76 3.77 13.43
N ARG A 70 -0.99 3.84 14.74
CA ARG A 70 -2.09 3.12 15.40
C ARG A 70 -3.46 3.58 14.87
N ALA A 71 -3.67 4.88 14.73
CA ALA A 71 -4.89 5.43 14.17
C ALA A 71 -5.10 4.96 12.72
N ARG A 72 -4.08 5.04 11.88
CA ARG A 72 -4.13 4.58 10.49
C ARG A 72 -4.35 3.07 10.36
N ARG A 73 -3.76 2.25 11.24
CA ARG A 73 -4.05 0.80 11.32
C ARG A 73 -5.53 0.53 11.63
N ALA A 74 -6.14 1.32 12.51
CA ALA A 74 -7.56 1.18 12.81
C ALA A 74 -8.45 1.57 11.63
N GLU A 75 -8.08 2.62 10.89
CA GLU A 75 -8.76 3.04 9.66
C GLU A 75 -8.66 1.95 8.57
N ASP A 76 -7.47 1.38 8.38
CA ASP A 76 -7.23 0.31 7.41
C ASP A 76 -8.01 -0.97 7.75
N ALA A 77 -8.03 -1.36 9.03
CA ALA A 77 -8.85 -2.48 9.49
C ALA A 77 -10.34 -2.27 9.22
N ALA A 78 -10.84 -1.04 9.40
CA ALA A 78 -12.23 -0.69 9.09
C ALA A 78 -12.49 -0.75 7.58
N ALA A 79 -11.57 -0.25 6.75
CA ALA A 79 -11.67 -0.33 5.28
C ALA A 79 -11.66 -1.79 4.79
N CYS A 80 -10.76 -2.62 5.31
CA CYS A 80 -10.71 -4.05 5.01
C CYS A 80 -12.01 -4.77 5.37
N HIS A 81 -12.60 -4.43 6.53
CA HIS A 81 -13.90 -4.97 6.94
C HIS A 81 -15.03 -4.57 5.98
N ILE A 82 -15.08 -3.32 5.53
CA ILE A 82 -16.06 -2.84 4.53
C ILE A 82 -15.91 -3.63 3.21
N LEU A 83 -14.67 -3.91 2.81
CA LEU A 83 -14.37 -4.68 1.59
C LEU A 83 -14.58 -6.20 1.77
N GLY A 84 -14.87 -6.67 2.98
CA GLY A 84 -15.03 -8.11 3.28
C GLY A 84 -13.73 -8.91 3.20
N ALA A 85 -12.58 -8.27 3.30
CA ALA A 85 -11.26 -8.87 3.23
C ALA A 85 -10.68 -9.13 4.64
N ASP A 86 -9.93 -10.22 4.78
CA ASP A 86 -9.01 -10.40 5.90
C ASP A 86 -7.84 -9.42 5.75
N TYR A 87 -7.17 -9.04 6.86
CA TYR A 87 -6.02 -8.14 6.80
C TYR A 87 -4.88 -8.59 7.70
N LEU A 88 -3.67 -8.15 7.35
CA LEU A 88 -2.45 -8.39 8.11
C LEU A 88 -1.52 -7.17 8.01
N HIS A 89 -1.21 -6.56 9.16
CA HIS A 89 -0.25 -5.46 9.26
C HIS A 89 1.10 -6.01 9.72
N TRP A 90 2.18 -5.69 8.99
CA TRP A 90 3.54 -5.96 9.46
C TRP A 90 4.10 -4.73 10.17
N ASP A 91 5.22 -4.94 10.86
CA ASP A 91 5.84 -3.90 11.69
C ASP A 91 7.09 -3.31 11.02
N ILE A 92 7.11 -3.24 9.68
CA ILE A 92 8.17 -2.54 8.95
C ILE A 92 7.79 -1.04 8.93
N PRO A 93 8.69 -0.14 9.36
CA PRO A 93 8.38 1.30 9.33
C PRO A 93 8.25 1.82 7.88
N ASP A 94 7.28 2.72 7.68
CA ASP A 94 7.19 3.55 6.47
C ASP A 94 8.54 4.27 6.20
N CYS A 95 8.87 4.55 4.94
CA CYS A 95 10.13 5.19 4.54
C CYS A 95 10.39 6.49 5.29
N VAL A 96 9.36 7.24 5.66
CA VAL A 96 9.50 8.52 6.37
C VAL A 96 9.99 8.38 7.81
N TYR A 97 9.91 7.15 8.37
CA TYR A 97 10.42 6.82 9.71
C TYR A 97 11.79 6.14 9.68
N ARG A 98 12.26 5.71 8.51
CA ARG A 98 13.52 4.99 8.42
C ARG A 98 14.72 5.92 8.55
N THR A 99 15.69 5.48 9.35
CA THR A 99 16.97 6.15 9.57
C THR A 99 18.11 5.29 9.07
N ASP A 100 19.13 5.92 8.53
CA ASP A 100 20.37 5.26 8.17
C ASP A 100 21.10 4.81 9.44
N PRO A 101 21.33 3.51 9.64
CA PRO A 101 21.97 2.99 10.84
C PRO A 101 23.42 3.47 11.02
N ALA A 102 24.10 3.88 9.94
CA ALA A 102 25.48 4.37 10.01
C ALA A 102 25.57 5.84 10.46
N THR A 103 24.56 6.65 10.12
CA THR A 103 24.60 8.11 10.35
C THR A 103 23.54 8.61 11.32
N GLY A 104 22.51 7.82 11.61
CA GLY A 104 21.34 8.21 12.40
C GLY A 104 20.43 9.23 11.71
N LYS A 105 20.70 9.58 10.45
CA LYS A 105 19.88 10.54 9.69
C LYS A 105 18.71 9.86 9.00
N ALA A 106 17.64 10.61 8.74
CA ALA A 106 16.51 10.13 7.95
C ALA A 106 16.98 9.68 6.55
N CYS A 107 16.54 8.48 6.13
CA CYS A 107 16.81 7.98 4.78
C CYS A 107 16.09 8.80 3.72
N TYR A 108 14.89 9.31 4.07
CA TYR A 108 13.99 10.03 3.16
C TYR A 108 13.52 11.33 3.81
N PRO A 109 14.35 12.40 3.78
CA PRO A 109 14.03 13.66 4.45
C PRO A 109 13.05 14.56 3.69
N THR A 110 12.70 14.23 2.44
CA THR A 110 11.81 15.03 1.59
C THR A 110 10.97 14.13 0.67
N TRP A 111 9.85 14.64 0.19
CA TRP A 111 9.04 13.97 -0.83
C TRP A 111 9.86 13.60 -2.07
N GLU A 112 10.72 14.51 -2.54
CA GLU A 112 11.58 14.24 -3.68
C GLU A 112 12.46 13.01 -3.46
N SER A 113 13.05 12.86 -2.27
CA SER A 113 13.88 11.67 -1.94
C SER A 113 13.09 10.38 -1.96
N VAL A 114 11.80 10.40 -1.59
CA VAL A 114 10.91 9.23 -1.60
C VAL A 114 10.64 8.69 -3.01
N ILE A 115 10.55 9.58 -4.01
CA ILE A 115 10.19 9.21 -5.39
C ILE A 115 11.38 9.10 -6.34
N THR A 116 12.58 9.50 -5.94
CA THR A 116 13.76 9.50 -6.84
C THR A 116 14.75 8.40 -6.52
N THR A 117 15.29 8.37 -5.31
CA THR A 117 16.46 7.56 -4.97
C THR A 117 16.11 6.52 -3.91
N ARG A 118 16.56 5.29 -4.13
CA ARG A 118 16.50 4.26 -3.09
C ARG A 118 17.73 4.38 -2.20
N HIS A 119 17.52 4.43 -0.89
CA HIS A 119 18.62 4.44 0.08
C HIS A 119 19.26 3.04 0.19
N PRO A 120 20.62 2.90 0.28
CA PRO A 120 21.27 1.59 0.38
C PRO A 120 20.83 0.75 1.59
N ALA A 121 20.49 1.38 2.71
CA ALA A 121 19.97 0.68 3.90
C ALA A 121 18.68 -0.13 3.63
N ASP A 122 17.95 0.17 2.56
CA ASP A 122 16.71 -0.53 2.20
C ASP A 122 16.94 -1.92 1.58
N ASP A 123 18.19 -2.32 1.33
CA ASP A 123 18.47 -3.71 0.96
C ASP A 123 18.03 -4.67 2.05
N ALA A 124 18.27 -4.32 3.32
CA ALA A 124 17.80 -5.10 4.47
C ALA A 124 16.26 -5.16 4.54
N VAL A 125 15.57 -4.08 4.15
CA VAL A 125 14.08 -4.05 4.09
C VAL A 125 13.56 -5.03 3.05
N VAL A 126 14.16 -5.08 1.86
CA VAL A 126 13.78 -6.05 0.82
C VAL A 126 14.00 -7.49 1.28
N ASP A 127 15.10 -7.75 1.98
CA ASP A 127 15.38 -9.08 2.52
C ASP A 127 14.36 -9.46 3.60
N GLN A 128 14.03 -8.55 4.51
CA GLN A 128 12.99 -8.74 5.53
C GLN A 128 11.63 -9.01 4.89
N LEU A 129 11.21 -8.20 3.92
CA LEU A 129 9.98 -8.40 3.15
C LEU A 129 9.96 -9.78 2.50
N SER A 130 11.06 -10.18 1.85
CA SER A 130 11.16 -11.46 1.17
C SER A 130 11.02 -12.65 2.13
N VAL A 131 11.54 -12.55 3.35
CA VAL A 131 11.37 -13.58 4.40
C VAL A 131 9.91 -13.67 4.85
N GLN A 132 9.26 -12.54 5.11
CA GLN A 132 7.87 -12.51 5.57
C GLN A 132 6.89 -12.95 4.48
N LEU A 133 7.12 -12.58 3.22
CA LEU A 133 6.31 -13.01 2.08
C LEU A 133 6.28 -14.54 1.92
N ARG A 134 7.40 -15.23 2.18
CA ARG A 134 7.44 -16.71 2.13
C ARG A 134 6.62 -17.40 3.22
N GLN A 135 6.21 -16.67 4.26
CA GLN A 135 5.41 -17.19 5.37
C GLN A 135 3.91 -16.98 5.16
N LEU A 136 3.51 -16.28 4.09
CA LEU A 136 2.11 -16.09 3.76
C LEU A 136 1.45 -17.42 3.36
N PRO A 137 0.16 -17.58 3.62
CA PRO A 137 -0.62 -18.70 3.11
C PRO A 137 -0.55 -18.78 1.59
N PRO A 138 -0.72 -19.95 1.00
CA PRO A 138 -0.84 -20.09 -0.44
C PRO A 138 -2.01 -19.27 -1.00
N ALA A 139 -1.82 -18.72 -2.20
CA ALA A 139 -2.86 -17.99 -2.92
C ALA A 139 -2.75 -18.28 -4.42
N ASP A 140 -3.87 -18.08 -5.14
CA ASP A 140 -3.86 -18.21 -6.59
C ASP A 140 -3.14 -17.01 -7.22
N GLU A 141 -3.36 -15.81 -6.67
CA GLU A 141 -2.80 -14.55 -7.17
C GLU A 141 -2.18 -13.71 -6.05
N ILE A 142 -1.07 -13.08 -6.36
CA ILE A 142 -0.42 -12.06 -5.53
C ILE A 142 -0.50 -10.73 -6.28
N VAL A 143 -1.29 -9.81 -5.77
CA VAL A 143 -1.57 -8.51 -6.39
C VAL A 143 -0.65 -7.47 -5.80
N VAL A 144 0.20 -6.87 -6.63
CA VAL A 144 1.32 -6.02 -6.22
C VAL A 144 1.29 -4.66 -6.91
N PRO A 145 1.89 -3.60 -6.35
CA PRO A 145 1.95 -2.30 -7.01
C PRO A 145 2.73 -2.36 -8.32
N LEU A 146 2.24 -1.68 -9.35
CA LEU A 146 2.96 -1.45 -10.60
C LEU A 146 4.08 -0.43 -10.44
N THR A 147 4.05 0.33 -9.35
CA THR A 147 4.99 1.39 -8.96
C THR A 147 4.89 2.67 -9.80
N ALA A 148 3.71 3.00 -10.32
CA ALA A 148 3.45 4.33 -10.84
C ALA A 148 3.76 5.38 -9.76
N GLY A 149 4.35 6.53 -10.15
CA GLY A 149 4.80 7.54 -9.17
C GLY A 149 6.13 7.24 -8.49
N ASN A 150 6.72 6.06 -8.70
CA ASN A 150 8.07 5.70 -8.28
C ASN A 150 8.33 5.75 -6.76
N HIS A 151 7.28 5.64 -5.92
CA HIS A 151 7.42 5.65 -4.47
C HIS A 151 8.33 4.50 -4.00
N VAL A 152 9.32 4.79 -3.16
CA VAL A 152 10.33 3.81 -2.73
C VAL A 152 9.72 2.56 -2.12
N ASP A 153 8.75 2.68 -1.21
CA ASP A 153 8.14 1.53 -0.53
C ASP A 153 7.37 0.63 -1.50
N HIS A 154 6.67 1.20 -2.48
CA HIS A 154 6.03 0.43 -3.54
C HIS A 154 7.06 -0.39 -4.34
N ARG A 155 8.20 0.23 -4.65
CA ARG A 155 9.31 -0.45 -5.35
C ARG A 155 9.92 -1.58 -4.53
N LEU A 156 10.09 -1.39 -3.20
CA LEU A 156 10.62 -2.41 -2.32
C LEU A 156 9.67 -3.61 -2.20
N VAL A 157 8.38 -3.34 -2.02
CA VAL A 157 7.34 -4.39 -1.94
C VAL A 157 7.27 -5.18 -3.25
N ARG A 158 7.21 -4.48 -4.39
CA ARG A 158 7.23 -5.13 -5.71
C ARG A 158 8.49 -5.97 -5.90
N GLN A 159 9.67 -5.43 -5.61
CA GLN A 159 10.95 -6.15 -5.75
C GLN A 159 10.99 -7.40 -4.88
N ALA A 160 10.51 -7.33 -3.64
CA ALA A 160 10.46 -8.48 -2.75
C ALA A 160 9.48 -9.55 -3.25
N ALA A 161 8.31 -9.14 -3.75
CA ALA A 161 7.33 -10.06 -4.32
C ALA A 161 7.88 -10.76 -5.57
N GLU A 162 8.53 -10.04 -6.48
CA GLU A 162 9.17 -10.60 -7.68
C GLU A 162 10.32 -11.57 -7.36
N ARG A 163 10.94 -11.46 -6.18
CA ARG A 163 11.96 -12.42 -5.69
C ARG A 163 11.35 -13.72 -5.13
N VAL A 164 10.12 -13.65 -4.64
CA VAL A 164 9.50 -14.73 -3.86
C VAL A 164 8.53 -15.55 -4.69
N PHE A 165 7.71 -14.89 -5.50
CA PHE A 165 6.62 -15.52 -6.21
C PHE A 165 6.93 -15.75 -7.69
N ALA A 166 6.33 -16.79 -8.27
CA ALA A 166 6.46 -17.05 -9.69
C ALA A 166 5.79 -15.92 -10.51
N PRO A 167 6.36 -15.51 -11.65
CA PRO A 167 5.75 -14.45 -12.48
C PRO A 167 4.29 -14.74 -12.89
N THR A 168 3.91 -16.00 -12.98
CA THR A 168 2.54 -16.43 -13.31
C THR A 168 1.53 -16.21 -12.19
N GLN A 169 2.00 -15.95 -10.96
CA GLN A 169 1.15 -15.63 -9.80
C GLN A 169 1.01 -14.12 -9.60
N LEU A 170 1.89 -13.31 -10.22
CA LEU A 170 1.91 -11.87 -10.01
C LEU A 170 0.92 -11.15 -10.91
N VAL A 171 0.08 -10.34 -10.29
CA VAL A 171 -0.81 -9.39 -10.93
C VAL A 171 -0.44 -7.99 -10.45
N TYR A 172 -0.26 -7.05 -11.38
CA TYR A 172 0.14 -5.69 -11.04
C TYR A 172 -1.06 -4.75 -11.06
N TYR A 173 -1.21 -3.94 -10.00
CA TYR A 173 -2.23 -2.90 -9.97
C TYR A 173 -1.64 -1.52 -10.26
N GLU A 174 -2.43 -0.67 -10.89
CA GLU A 174 -2.10 0.73 -11.13
C GLU A 174 -2.24 1.52 -9.82
N ASP A 175 -1.13 2.10 -9.38
CA ASP A 175 -1.04 2.80 -8.08
C ASP A 175 -1.79 4.13 -8.12
N TYR A 176 -2.99 4.20 -7.58
CA TYR A 176 -3.73 5.46 -7.45
C TYR A 176 -3.22 6.26 -6.23
N PRO A 177 -3.06 7.61 -6.32
CA PRO A 177 -3.45 8.47 -7.46
C PRO A 177 -2.38 8.61 -8.54
N TYR A 178 -1.20 8.09 -8.37
CA TYR A 178 -0.06 8.31 -9.29
C TYR A 178 -0.35 7.88 -10.73
N ALA A 179 -1.07 6.80 -10.90
CA ALA A 179 -1.45 6.28 -12.22
C ALA A 179 -2.34 7.25 -13.03
N ALA A 180 -3.00 8.20 -12.37
CA ALA A 180 -3.81 9.22 -13.01
C ALA A 180 -2.97 10.35 -13.65
N GLU A 181 -1.68 10.46 -13.25
CA GLU A 181 -0.80 11.49 -13.81
C GLU A 181 -0.41 11.16 -15.26
N PRO A 182 -0.39 12.16 -16.16
CA PRO A 182 -0.04 11.94 -17.55
C PRO A 182 1.34 11.31 -17.72
N GLY A 183 1.40 10.16 -18.38
CA GLY A 183 2.65 9.45 -18.67
C GLY A 183 3.18 8.54 -17.55
N ALA A 184 2.60 8.57 -16.35
CA ALA A 184 3.07 7.75 -15.22
C ALA A 184 3.03 6.25 -15.53
N LEU A 185 1.95 5.77 -16.14
CA LEU A 185 1.84 4.35 -16.54
C LEU A 185 2.84 4.02 -17.66
N THR A 186 3.01 4.89 -18.64
CA THR A 186 3.96 4.65 -19.74
C THR A 186 5.40 4.48 -19.25
N ALA A 187 5.76 5.14 -18.15
CA ALA A 187 7.09 5.07 -17.57
C ALA A 187 7.40 3.72 -16.90
N VAL A 188 6.38 2.97 -16.48
CA VAL A 188 6.54 1.73 -15.70
C VAL A 188 6.01 0.48 -16.39
N LEU A 189 5.22 0.62 -17.46
CA LEU A 189 4.69 -0.50 -18.22
C LEU A 189 5.82 -1.19 -19.01
N SER A 190 5.97 -2.50 -18.76
CA SER A 190 6.77 -3.37 -19.61
C SER A 190 5.96 -3.84 -20.81
N PRO A 191 6.57 -4.03 -22.01
CA PRO A 191 5.88 -4.61 -23.17
C PRO A 191 5.29 -5.99 -22.93
N THR A 192 5.72 -6.69 -21.89
CA THR A 192 5.22 -8.01 -21.51
C THR A 192 3.96 -7.97 -20.63
N LEU A 193 3.65 -6.80 -20.04
CA LEU A 193 2.44 -6.61 -19.24
C LEU A 193 1.28 -6.24 -20.14
N GLN A 194 0.17 -6.98 -20.00
CA GLN A 194 -1.06 -6.71 -20.75
C GLN A 194 -2.09 -6.07 -19.80
N PRO A 195 -2.51 -4.81 -20.06
CA PRO A 195 -3.53 -4.17 -19.26
C PRO A 195 -4.87 -4.93 -19.35
N THR A 196 -5.52 -5.10 -18.22
CA THR A 196 -6.86 -5.68 -18.13
C THR A 196 -7.80 -4.67 -17.52
N GLN A 197 -8.91 -4.41 -18.18
CA GLN A 197 -9.98 -3.57 -17.64
C GLN A 197 -11.02 -4.44 -16.94
N LEU A 198 -11.38 -4.06 -15.72
CA LEU A 198 -12.40 -4.72 -14.93
C LEU A 198 -13.63 -3.81 -14.80
N ALA A 199 -14.76 -4.27 -15.32
CA ALA A 199 -16.03 -3.58 -15.12
C ALA A 199 -16.51 -3.77 -13.68
N LEU A 200 -16.71 -2.67 -12.96
CA LEU A 200 -17.21 -2.70 -11.60
C LEU A 200 -18.75 -2.62 -11.60
N THR A 201 -19.38 -3.37 -10.70
CA THR A 201 -20.80 -3.18 -10.38
C THR A 201 -20.96 -1.92 -9.53
N GLU A 202 -22.16 -1.34 -9.53
CA GLU A 202 -22.49 -0.20 -8.67
C GLU A 202 -22.21 -0.52 -7.19
N THR A 203 -22.57 -1.71 -6.73
CA THR A 203 -22.27 -2.16 -5.36
C THR A 203 -20.77 -2.18 -5.06
N ALA A 204 -19.94 -2.63 -6.00
CA ALA A 204 -18.48 -2.67 -5.82
C ALA A 204 -17.89 -1.24 -5.81
N VAL A 205 -18.43 -0.33 -6.61
CA VAL A 205 -18.05 1.09 -6.58
C VAL A 205 -18.42 1.71 -5.23
N CYS A 206 -19.65 1.48 -4.74
CA CYS A 206 -20.07 1.97 -3.42
C CYS A 206 -19.17 1.43 -2.30
N ALA A 207 -18.87 0.13 -2.31
CA ALA A 207 -17.98 -0.48 -1.31
C ALA A 207 -16.57 0.11 -1.35
N LYS A 208 -16.01 0.37 -2.54
CA LYS A 208 -14.72 1.06 -2.70
C LYS A 208 -14.78 2.46 -2.10
N ILE A 209 -15.81 3.24 -2.42
CA ILE A 209 -15.99 4.60 -1.90
C ILE A 209 -16.08 4.59 -0.36
N ASP A 210 -16.89 3.68 0.21
CA ASP A 210 -17.04 3.55 1.65
C ASP A 210 -15.72 3.15 2.33
N ALA A 211 -14.97 2.22 1.74
CA ALA A 211 -13.66 1.81 2.23
C ALA A 211 -12.65 2.97 2.23
N ILE A 212 -12.56 3.72 1.11
CA ILE A 212 -11.70 4.90 1.03
C ILE A 212 -12.13 5.93 2.07
N TRP A 213 -13.44 6.11 2.28
CA TRP A 213 -13.97 7.06 3.25
C TRP A 213 -13.69 6.68 4.72
N ALA A 214 -13.31 5.45 4.99
CA ALA A 214 -12.89 5.01 6.33
C ALA A 214 -11.54 5.62 6.76
N TYR A 215 -10.67 6.00 5.82
CA TYR A 215 -9.37 6.61 6.11
C TYR A 215 -9.52 8.11 6.42
N ALA A 216 -10.04 8.44 7.60
CA ALA A 216 -10.29 9.81 8.03
C ALA A 216 -9.05 10.71 7.95
N SER A 217 -7.88 10.16 8.30
CA SER A 217 -6.60 10.86 8.27
C SER A 217 -6.11 11.18 6.85
N GLN A 218 -6.57 10.43 5.83
CA GLN A 218 -6.10 10.57 4.45
C GLN A 218 -7.07 11.35 3.55
N ARG A 219 -8.29 11.61 4.01
CA ARG A 219 -9.33 12.27 3.20
C ARG A 219 -8.86 13.59 2.60
N SER A 220 -8.31 14.49 3.43
CA SER A 220 -7.83 15.79 2.97
C SER A 220 -6.59 15.73 2.08
N THR A 221 -5.92 14.59 2.01
CA THR A 221 -4.77 14.38 1.12
C THR A 221 -5.21 14.10 -0.30
N PHE A 222 -6.31 13.38 -0.48
CA PHE A 222 -6.74 12.87 -1.78
C PHE A 222 -8.05 13.48 -2.28
N PHE A 223 -8.95 13.90 -1.39
CA PHE A 223 -10.30 14.31 -1.76
C PHE A 223 -10.79 15.50 -0.95
N ASP A 224 -11.33 16.51 -1.61
CA ASP A 224 -11.95 17.68 -0.94
C ASP A 224 -13.27 17.33 -0.25
N SER A 225 -13.96 16.30 -0.71
CA SER A 225 -15.25 15.85 -0.17
C SER A 225 -15.58 14.42 -0.63
N ARG A 226 -16.56 13.79 0.05
CA ARG A 226 -17.11 12.50 -0.41
C ARG A 226 -17.68 12.59 -1.83
N THR A 227 -18.39 13.67 -2.16
CA THR A 227 -18.92 13.92 -3.52
C THR A 227 -17.81 14.09 -4.56
N GLY A 228 -16.61 14.55 -4.15
CA GLY A 228 -15.42 14.58 -5.02
C GLY A 228 -14.90 13.18 -5.34
N LEU A 229 -14.99 12.26 -4.38
CA LEU A 229 -14.61 10.85 -4.57
C LEU A 229 -15.59 10.08 -5.47
N GLU A 230 -16.85 10.48 -5.53
CA GLU A 230 -17.90 9.85 -6.32
C GLU A 230 -17.87 10.24 -7.82
N LYS A 231 -17.05 11.21 -8.20
CA LYS A 231 -16.86 11.69 -9.58
C LYS A 231 -15.66 11.05 -10.25
#